data_2f4983a7a2d7bc898b223040578579e9
#
_entry.id   2f4983a7a2d7bc898b223040578579e9
#
_cell.length_a   1.000
_cell.length_b   1.000
_cell.length_c   1.000
_cell.angle_alpha   90.00
_cell.angle_beta   90.00
_cell.angle_gamma   90.00
#
_symmetry.space_group_name_H-M   'P 1'
#
loop_
_entity.id
_entity.type
_entity.pdbx_description
1 polymer ?
#
loop_
_entity_poly.entity_id
_entity_poly.type
_entity_poly.pdbx_seq_one_letter_code
_entity_poly.pdbx_strand_id
1 'polypeptide(L)'
;MKLENYGNYSNIPLTRDIVEGDILIFVEAVFTGSFRNPKYVGDRTILATVKKESYGADKGQHTFTLIVHDCEGINANEILAKDTIRRKGRNLYKECYHVGSLYSSEERSEKAEDKHERGNRVREIKRHEREHRLYSMFP
;
A
#
# COMPACT_ATOMS: atom_id res chain seq x y z
N MET A 1 13.21 -7.42 -12.61
CA MET A 1 12.29 -6.29 -12.87
C MET A 1 13.01 -4.98 -12.58
N LYS A 2 12.96 -4.07 -13.52
CA LYS A 2 13.57 -2.74 -13.38
C LYS A 2 12.60 -1.68 -13.85
N LEU A 3 12.67 -0.48 -13.28
CA LEU A 3 11.83 0.65 -13.64
C LEU A 3 11.91 0.99 -15.14
N GLU A 4 13.06 0.88 -15.75
CA GLU A 4 13.24 1.13 -17.18
C GLU A 4 12.37 0.24 -18.08
N ASN A 5 11.94 -0.93 -17.59
CA ASN A 5 11.09 -1.86 -18.34
C ASN A 5 9.63 -1.39 -18.43
N TYR A 6 9.26 -0.35 -17.68
CA TYR A 6 7.90 0.16 -17.56
C TYR A 6 7.80 1.63 -17.96
N GLY A 7 8.46 2.03 -19.05
CA GLY A 7 8.61 3.43 -19.45
C GLY A 7 7.34 4.28 -19.51
N ASN A 8 6.17 3.68 -19.73
CA ASN A 8 4.89 4.37 -19.85
C ASN A 8 3.95 4.10 -18.65
N TYR A 9 4.49 3.74 -17.50
CA TYR A 9 3.68 3.36 -16.33
C TYR A 9 2.72 4.48 -15.88
N SER A 10 3.06 5.73 -16.07
CA SER A 10 2.23 6.88 -15.67
C SER A 10 0.89 6.94 -16.40
N ASN A 11 0.72 6.18 -17.47
CA ASN A 11 -0.55 6.06 -18.19
C ASN A 11 -1.47 5.00 -17.58
N ILE A 12 -1.04 4.30 -16.54
CA ILE A 12 -1.78 3.21 -15.90
C ILE A 12 -1.99 3.55 -14.42
N PRO A 13 -2.82 4.58 -14.11
CA PRO A 13 -3.05 4.94 -12.72
C PRO A 13 -3.78 3.82 -11.98
N LEU A 14 -3.53 3.72 -10.68
CA LEU A 14 -4.21 2.76 -9.84
C LEU A 14 -5.66 3.16 -9.65
N THR A 15 -6.58 2.38 -10.20
CA THR A 15 -8.04 2.62 -10.10
C THR A 15 -8.73 1.58 -9.20
N ARG A 16 -7.99 0.61 -8.70
CA ARG A 16 -8.50 -0.51 -7.91
C ARG A 16 -7.76 -0.61 -6.59
N ASP A 17 -8.32 -1.38 -5.67
CA ASP A 17 -7.64 -1.69 -4.43
C ASP A 17 -6.37 -2.50 -4.69
N ILE A 18 -5.33 -2.19 -3.90
CA ILE A 18 -4.09 -2.95 -3.90
C ILE A 18 -4.34 -4.28 -3.20
N VAL A 19 -3.94 -5.36 -3.83
CA VAL A 19 -4.04 -6.71 -3.25
C VAL A 19 -2.70 -7.43 -3.33
N GLU A 20 -2.56 -8.49 -2.55
CA GLU A 20 -1.38 -9.35 -2.56
C GLU A 20 -1.05 -9.82 -3.98
N GLY A 21 0.20 -9.78 -4.35
CA GLY A 21 0.69 -10.18 -5.67
C GLY A 21 0.70 -9.06 -6.71
N ASP A 22 0.12 -7.90 -6.42
CA ASP A 22 0.17 -6.76 -7.32
C ASP A 22 1.60 -6.24 -7.47
N ILE A 23 1.96 -5.87 -8.69
CA ILE A 23 3.23 -5.22 -9.01
C ILE A 23 2.94 -3.74 -9.20
N LEU A 24 3.58 -2.92 -8.39
CA LEU A 24 3.30 -1.49 -8.30
C LEU A 24 4.53 -0.65 -8.58
N ILE A 25 4.32 0.52 -9.17
CA ILE A 25 5.27 1.61 -9.15
C ILE A 25 4.61 2.73 -8.35
N PHE A 26 5.30 3.21 -7.33
CA PHE A 26 4.78 4.32 -6.53
C PHE A 26 5.88 5.35 -6.27
N VAL A 27 5.45 6.59 -6.06
CA VAL A 27 6.32 7.72 -5.79
C VAL A 27 6.10 8.17 -4.35
N GLU A 28 7.19 8.37 -3.62
CA GLU A 28 7.14 8.88 -2.26
C GLU A 28 8.09 10.05 -2.06
N ALA A 29 7.68 10.98 -1.21
CA ALA A 29 8.49 12.12 -0.83
C ALA A 29 9.60 11.70 0.12
N VAL A 30 10.79 12.28 -0.05
CA VAL A 30 11.94 12.05 0.80
C VAL A 30 12.19 13.30 1.63
N PHE A 31 12.35 13.10 2.94
CA PHE A 31 12.60 14.16 3.90
C PHE A 31 13.95 13.95 4.58
N THR A 32 14.58 15.05 4.96
CA THR A 32 15.78 15.08 5.79
C THR A 32 15.52 15.96 7.01
N GLY A 33 16.49 16.01 7.94
CA GLY A 33 16.36 16.81 9.15
C GLY A 33 15.75 16.03 10.31
N SER A 34 15.31 16.73 11.34
CA SER A 34 14.74 16.13 12.53
C SER A 34 13.25 15.80 12.32
N PHE A 35 12.73 14.88 13.13
CA PHE A 35 11.31 14.55 13.14
C PHE A 35 10.42 15.78 13.39
N ARG A 36 10.89 16.72 14.20
CA ARG A 36 10.15 17.96 14.52
C ARG A 36 10.21 19.00 13.43
N ASN A 37 11.24 18.97 12.59
CA ASN A 37 11.45 19.93 11.53
C ASN A 37 11.92 19.22 10.26
N PRO A 38 11.03 18.41 9.63
CA PRO A 38 11.39 17.70 8.42
C PRO A 38 11.52 18.67 7.24
N LYS A 39 12.51 18.42 6.39
CA LYS A 39 12.75 19.20 5.18
C LYS A 39 12.61 18.31 3.96
N TYR A 40 11.71 18.68 3.08
CA TYR A 40 11.50 17.98 1.81
C TYR A 40 12.69 18.20 0.88
N VAL A 41 13.24 17.11 0.33
CA VAL A 41 14.41 17.17 -0.56
C VAL A 41 14.15 16.61 -1.96
N GLY A 42 13.03 15.98 -2.19
CA GLY A 42 12.64 15.43 -3.48
C GLY A 42 11.89 14.14 -3.36
N ASP A 43 11.69 13.47 -4.49
CA ASP A 43 10.92 12.23 -4.56
C ASP A 43 11.81 11.05 -4.95
N ARG A 44 11.35 9.85 -4.61
CA ARG A 44 11.91 8.61 -5.15
C ARG A 44 10.79 7.72 -5.65
N THR A 45 11.12 6.95 -6.68
CA THR A 45 10.19 6.03 -7.34
C THR A 45 10.60 4.61 -7.05
N ILE A 46 9.65 3.78 -6.61
CA ILE A 46 9.90 2.41 -6.18
C ILE A 46 9.04 1.46 -7.00
N LEU A 47 9.68 0.41 -7.53
CA LEU A 47 9.01 -0.71 -8.16
C LEU A 47 9.02 -1.88 -7.17
N ALA A 48 7.86 -2.38 -6.82
CA ALA A 48 7.73 -3.42 -5.80
C ALA A 48 6.53 -4.33 -6.04
N THR A 49 6.59 -5.54 -5.46
CA THR A 49 5.47 -6.48 -5.43
C THR A 49 4.89 -6.52 -4.03
N VAL A 50 3.57 -6.52 -3.93
CA VAL A 50 2.87 -6.65 -2.66
C VAL A 50 2.97 -8.09 -2.15
N LYS A 51 3.68 -8.27 -1.05
CA LYS A 51 3.85 -9.57 -0.41
C LYS A 51 2.71 -9.89 0.55
N LYS A 52 2.26 -8.88 1.29
CA LYS A 52 1.27 -9.04 2.35
C LYS A 52 0.62 -7.71 2.65
N GLU A 53 -0.62 -7.72 3.09
CA GLU A 53 -1.26 -6.55 3.67
C GLU A 53 -1.89 -6.88 5.02
N SER A 54 -1.87 -5.91 5.92
CA SER A 54 -2.65 -5.97 7.14
C SER A 54 -3.94 -5.19 6.92
N TYR A 55 -5.02 -5.63 7.55
CA TYR A 55 -6.33 -5.05 7.35
C TYR A 55 -6.66 -4.02 8.44
N GLY A 56 -7.30 -2.94 8.01
CA GLY A 56 -7.89 -1.94 8.87
C GLY A 56 -9.32 -1.65 8.41
N ALA A 57 -10.01 -0.74 9.12
CA ALA A 57 -11.39 -0.39 8.80
C ALA A 57 -11.51 0.39 7.50
N ASP A 58 -10.45 1.08 7.08
CA ASP A 58 -10.42 1.85 5.85
C ASP A 58 -9.03 1.75 5.17
N LYS A 59 -8.95 2.14 3.88
CA LYS A 59 -7.75 2.02 3.05
C LYS A 59 -6.51 2.68 3.64
N GLY A 60 -6.68 3.85 4.23
CA GLY A 60 -5.56 4.62 4.76
C GLY A 60 -4.88 3.96 5.95
N GLN A 61 -5.58 3.05 6.62
CA GLN A 61 -5.09 2.35 7.81
C GLN A 61 -4.38 1.04 7.48
N HIS A 62 -4.52 0.54 6.25
CA HIS A 62 -3.84 -0.68 5.82
C HIS A 62 -2.34 -0.46 5.78
N THR A 63 -1.59 -1.49 6.17
CA THR A 63 -0.13 -1.51 6.03
C THR A 63 0.24 -2.59 5.02
N PHE A 64 1.01 -2.22 4.02
CA PHE A 64 1.45 -3.12 2.97
C PHE A 64 2.91 -3.48 3.19
N THR A 65 3.20 -4.78 3.11
CA THR A 65 4.58 -5.29 3.09
C THR A 65 4.95 -5.54 1.63
N LEU A 66 6.02 -4.90 1.19
CA LEU A 66 6.43 -4.87 -0.21
C LEU A 66 7.83 -5.45 -0.37
N ILE A 67 8.03 -6.18 -1.45
CA ILE A 67 9.37 -6.63 -1.87
C ILE A 67 9.83 -5.71 -2.99
N VAL A 68 10.91 -4.98 -2.78
CA VAL A 68 11.45 -4.01 -3.72
C VAL A 68 12.18 -4.72 -4.86
N HIS A 69 11.94 -4.28 -6.09
CA HIS A 69 12.65 -4.73 -7.28
C HIS A 69 13.62 -3.68 -7.79
N ASP A 70 13.26 -2.41 -7.72
CA ASP A 70 14.08 -1.30 -8.19
C ASP A 70 13.67 -0.01 -7.49
N CYS A 71 14.59 0.95 -7.43
CA CYS A 71 14.34 2.25 -6.83
C CYS A 71 15.20 3.30 -7.52
N GLU A 72 14.60 4.44 -7.86
CA GLU A 72 15.29 5.58 -8.47
C GLU A 72 14.90 6.88 -7.77
N GLY A 73 15.77 7.87 -7.84
CA GLY A 73 15.53 9.21 -7.28
C GLY A 73 16.38 9.53 -6.07
N ILE A 74 15.87 10.41 -5.23
CA ILE A 74 16.59 10.89 -4.04
C ILE A 74 16.78 9.73 -3.05
N ASN A 75 18.01 9.55 -2.60
CA ASN A 75 18.37 8.50 -1.63
C ASN A 75 17.96 7.08 -2.06
N ALA A 76 17.92 6.83 -3.38
CA ALA A 76 17.55 5.53 -3.91
C ALA A 76 18.45 4.38 -3.44
N ASN A 77 19.71 4.69 -3.09
CA ASN A 77 20.68 3.72 -2.59
C ASN A 77 20.37 3.22 -1.17
N GLU A 78 19.47 3.84 -0.46
CA GLU A 78 19.01 3.39 0.86
C GLU A 78 18.05 2.20 0.77
N ILE A 79 17.47 1.99 -0.40
CA ILE A 79 16.52 0.90 -0.65
C ILE A 79 17.08 0.05 -1.78
N LEU A 80 17.45 -1.18 -1.45
CA LEU A 80 18.08 -2.11 -2.39
C LEU A 80 17.05 -3.11 -2.94
N ALA A 81 17.35 -3.66 -4.12
CA ALA A 81 16.55 -4.76 -4.68
C ALA A 81 16.49 -5.92 -3.68
N LYS A 82 15.31 -6.56 -3.59
CA LYS A 82 14.97 -7.63 -2.66
C LYS A 82 14.73 -7.18 -1.21
N ASP A 83 14.93 -5.92 -0.89
CA ASP A 83 14.56 -5.41 0.43
C ASP A 83 13.05 -5.55 0.66
N THR A 84 12.69 -5.81 1.91
CA THR A 84 11.31 -5.81 2.35
C THR A 84 11.04 -4.50 3.07
N ILE A 85 10.08 -3.74 2.57
CA ILE A 85 9.67 -2.46 3.17
C ILE A 85 8.20 -2.49 3.52
N ARG A 86 7.78 -1.60 4.42
CA ARG A 86 6.38 -1.44 4.81
C ARG A 86 5.92 -0.03 4.53
N ARG A 87 4.73 0.11 3.96
CA ARG A 87 4.14 1.41 3.68
C ARG A 87 2.66 1.40 4.04
N LYS A 88 2.19 2.50 4.59
CA LYS A 88 0.78 2.69 4.89
C LYS A 88 0.01 3.03 3.63
N GLY A 89 -1.23 2.55 3.53
CA GLY A 89 -2.10 2.80 2.40
C GLY A 89 -2.25 4.28 2.07
N ARG A 90 -2.40 5.13 3.10
CA ARG A 90 -2.51 6.59 2.91
C ARG A 90 -1.33 7.20 2.15
N ASN A 91 -0.15 6.62 2.27
CA ASN A 91 1.04 7.09 1.56
C ASN A 91 1.16 6.43 0.18
N LEU A 92 0.80 5.15 0.09
CA LEU A 92 0.91 4.37 -1.13
C LEU A 92 -0.10 4.83 -2.19
N TYR A 93 -1.34 5.12 -1.80
CA TYR A 93 -2.39 5.55 -2.72
C TYR A 93 -2.25 6.99 -3.23
N LYS A 94 -1.31 7.78 -2.73
CA LYS A 94 -1.10 9.16 -3.18
C LYS A 94 -0.66 9.23 -4.65
N GLU A 95 0.34 8.43 -5.01
CA GLU A 95 0.80 8.32 -6.39
C GLU A 95 1.28 6.90 -6.62
N CYS A 96 0.42 6.08 -7.21
CA CYS A 96 0.66 4.66 -7.41
C CYS A 96 0.13 4.21 -8.76
N TYR A 97 0.88 3.34 -9.41
CA TYR A 97 0.56 2.78 -10.72
C TYR A 97 0.60 1.26 -10.65
N HIS A 98 -0.44 0.62 -11.17
CA HIS A 98 -0.53 -0.84 -11.22
C HIS A 98 0.04 -1.33 -12.54
N VAL A 99 1.22 -1.95 -12.51
CA VAL A 99 1.94 -2.37 -13.72
C VAL A 99 1.89 -3.86 -14.00
N GLY A 100 1.36 -4.64 -13.10
CA GLY A 100 1.22 -6.08 -13.31
C GLY A 100 0.71 -6.79 -12.06
N SER A 101 0.62 -8.11 -12.16
CA SER A 101 0.25 -8.96 -11.04
C SER A 101 0.94 -10.32 -11.19
N LEU A 102 1.27 -10.95 -10.07
CA LEU A 102 1.75 -12.33 -10.04
C LEU A 102 0.63 -13.32 -10.30
N TYR A 103 -0.63 -12.88 -10.20
CA TYR A 103 -1.82 -13.72 -10.34
C TYR A 103 -2.58 -13.39 -11.62
N SER A 104 -3.38 -14.35 -12.09
CA SER A 104 -4.32 -14.11 -13.19
C SER A 104 -5.40 -13.10 -12.78
N SER A 105 -6.12 -12.55 -13.75
CA SER A 105 -7.24 -11.64 -13.48
C SER A 105 -8.29 -12.26 -12.58
N GLU A 106 -8.58 -13.54 -12.75
CA GLU A 106 -9.54 -14.27 -11.93
C GLU A 106 -9.06 -14.45 -10.51
N GLU A 107 -7.83 -14.91 -10.33
CA GLU A 107 -7.21 -15.06 -9.01
C GLU A 107 -7.12 -13.73 -8.27
N ARG A 108 -6.79 -12.66 -8.99
CA ARG A 108 -6.75 -11.31 -8.43
C ARG A 108 -8.12 -10.84 -7.97
N SER A 109 -9.16 -11.12 -8.74
CA SER A 109 -10.55 -10.79 -8.37
C SER A 109 -10.98 -11.50 -7.10
N GLU A 110 -10.64 -12.77 -6.94
CA GLU A 110 -10.92 -13.53 -5.73
C GLU A 110 -10.22 -12.93 -4.51
N LYS A 111 -8.95 -12.52 -4.67
CA LYS A 111 -8.20 -11.86 -3.59
C LYS A 111 -8.79 -10.52 -3.22
N ALA A 112 -9.28 -9.76 -4.18
CA ALA A 112 -9.94 -8.49 -3.96
C ALA A 112 -11.27 -8.67 -3.20
N GLU A 113 -12.07 -9.66 -3.55
CA GLU A 113 -13.29 -10.00 -2.83
C GLU A 113 -13.01 -10.40 -1.39
N ASP A 114 -12.00 -11.26 -1.18
CA ASP A 114 -11.57 -11.70 0.15
C ASP A 114 -11.14 -10.50 1.01
N LYS A 115 -10.41 -9.56 0.41
CA LYS A 115 -10.01 -8.31 1.07
C LYS A 115 -11.23 -7.49 1.51
N HIS A 116 -12.21 -7.33 0.63
CA HIS A 116 -13.44 -6.59 0.95
C HIS A 116 -14.24 -7.26 2.07
N GLU A 117 -14.36 -8.57 2.05
CA GLU A 117 -15.02 -9.32 3.12
C GLU A 117 -14.33 -9.13 4.46
N ARG A 118 -13.01 -9.22 4.49
CA ARG A 118 -12.24 -9.01 5.74
C ARG A 118 -12.42 -7.59 6.28
N GLY A 119 -12.40 -6.60 5.40
CA GLY A 119 -12.66 -5.22 5.77
C GLY A 119 -14.07 -5.04 6.35
N ASN A 120 -15.07 -5.67 5.76
CA ASN A 120 -16.44 -5.64 6.24
C ASN A 120 -16.57 -6.29 7.62
N ARG A 121 -15.92 -7.43 7.84
CA ARG A 121 -15.91 -8.10 9.15
C ARG A 121 -15.31 -7.22 10.23
N VAL A 122 -14.19 -6.57 9.95
CA VAL A 122 -13.54 -5.66 10.91
C VAL A 122 -14.48 -4.51 11.26
N ARG A 123 -15.15 -3.91 10.29
CA ARG A 123 -16.12 -2.83 10.53
C ARG A 123 -17.31 -3.30 11.36
N GLU A 124 -17.82 -4.49 11.10
CA GLU A 124 -18.91 -5.08 11.87
C GLU A 124 -18.51 -5.33 13.32
N ILE A 125 -17.36 -5.92 13.56
CA ILE A 125 -16.84 -6.16 14.91
C ILE A 125 -16.75 -4.85 15.69
N LYS A 126 -16.18 -3.81 15.08
CA LYS A 126 -16.07 -2.49 15.71
C LYS A 126 -17.42 -1.87 16.03
N ARG A 127 -18.39 -2.04 15.14
CA ARG A 127 -19.77 -1.58 15.38
C ARG A 127 -20.41 -2.30 16.54
N HIS A 128 -20.30 -3.62 16.61
CA HIS A 128 -20.83 -4.42 17.72
C HIS A 128 -20.19 -4.05 19.06
N GLU A 129 -18.88 -3.85 19.09
CA GLU A 129 -18.17 -3.41 20.28
C GLU A 129 -18.66 -2.05 20.75
N ARG A 130 -18.94 -1.12 19.83
CA ARG A 130 -19.46 0.19 20.13
C ARG A 130 -20.87 0.10 20.70
N GLU A 131 -21.74 -0.68 20.11
CA GLU A 131 -23.11 -0.90 20.60
C GLU A 131 -23.10 -1.54 21.99
N HIS A 132 -22.26 -2.55 22.19
CA HIS A 132 -22.11 -3.20 23.49
C HIS A 132 -21.68 -2.21 24.59
N ARG A 133 -20.75 -1.33 24.29
CA ARG A 133 -20.33 -0.27 25.23
C ARG A 133 -21.47 0.67 25.57
N LEU A 134 -22.28 1.03 24.59
CA LEU A 134 -23.45 1.89 24.82
C LEU A 134 -24.46 1.20 25.74
N TYR A 135 -24.76 -0.07 25.51
CA TYR A 135 -25.67 -0.82 26.37
C TYR A 135 -25.15 -0.99 27.80
N SER A 136 -23.87 -1.13 27.99
CA SER A 136 -23.27 -1.26 29.32
C SER A 136 -23.27 0.04 30.12
N MET A 137 -23.51 1.18 29.47
CA MET A 137 -23.61 2.50 30.14
C MET A 137 -24.99 2.75 30.73
N PHE A 138 -26.00 1.96 30.37
CA PHE A 138 -27.37 2.10 30.87
C PHE A 138 -27.70 0.90 31.79
N PRO A 139 -28.03 1.14 33.05
CA PRO A 139 -28.41 0.07 33.97
C PRO A 139 -29.72 -0.63 33.60
#